data_6120584fa461d890894de82d1d7b6c2d
#
_entry.id   6120584fa461d890894de82d1d7b6c2d
#
_cell.length_a   1.000
_cell.length_b   1.000
_cell.length_c   1.000
_cell.angle_alpha   90.00
_cell.angle_beta   90.00
_cell.angle_gamma   90.00
#
_symmetry.space_group_name_H-M   'P 1'
#
loop_
_entity.id
_entity.type
_entity.pdbx_description
1 polymer ?
#
loop_
_entity_poly.entity_id
_entity_poly.type
_entity_poly.pdbx_seq_one_letter_code
_entity_poly.pdbx_strand_id
1 'polypeptide(L)'
;MIHRRAVFAAALCWPMAAGAQSSDPKFAAWLRGVRAEALKSGVDAGTLDATLSEVVEIPRVLELARNQPEFKMTFDRYLELVVSTERVSRGRALLAENRALIDRFAVPAGIPSSTVAALWGIESNYGTRLGDFEVVPALATLAYNGFRAKFFRQQLIAALQILSQGHVGLHAMKGSWAGAMGQCQFIPTSFLAYAADGDGDGRKDIWTNKADVFASITNYLRRVGWKPGLRWGQEVPPGTPAGQGQRVVRPAGANGPAFLVTDNFRAILRWNQSDFFALAVGLLSDKIAA
;
A
#
# COMPACT_ATOMS: atom_id res chain seq x y z
N MET A 1 46.79 -18.00 3.01
CA MET A 1 46.81 -16.67 2.35
C MET A 1 45.65 -16.64 1.36
N ILE A 2 44.55 -16.01 1.71
CA ILE A 2 43.38 -15.91 0.84
C ILE A 2 43.09 -14.42 0.64
N HIS A 3 43.23 -13.97 -0.61
CA HIS A 3 43.10 -12.58 -1.00
C HIS A 3 41.61 -12.19 -1.05
N ARG A 4 41.21 -11.25 -0.21
CA ARG A 4 39.94 -10.55 -0.29
C ARG A 4 40.01 -9.54 -1.44
N ARG A 5 39.23 -9.76 -2.51
CA ARG A 5 38.99 -8.75 -3.53
C ARG A 5 37.79 -7.90 -3.09
N ALA A 6 38.07 -6.65 -2.74
CA ALA A 6 37.08 -5.62 -2.55
C ALA A 6 36.53 -5.23 -3.94
N VAL A 7 35.23 -5.36 -4.11
CA VAL A 7 34.53 -4.83 -5.30
C VAL A 7 34.07 -3.42 -4.94
N PHE A 8 34.76 -2.42 -5.47
CA PHE A 8 34.30 -1.03 -5.48
C PHE A 8 33.16 -0.90 -6.48
N ALA A 9 31.93 -0.67 -6.01
CA ALA A 9 30.84 -0.23 -6.84
C ALA A 9 31.02 1.27 -7.11
N ALA A 10 31.46 1.61 -8.32
CA ALA A 10 31.49 2.97 -8.80
C ALA A 10 30.04 3.46 -9.02
N ALA A 11 29.62 4.43 -8.23
CA ALA A 11 28.39 5.18 -8.47
C ALA A 11 28.56 6.01 -9.73
N LEU A 12 28.01 5.54 -10.85
CA LEU A 12 27.86 6.33 -12.07
C LEU A 12 26.71 7.33 -11.81
N CYS A 13 27.09 8.57 -11.50
CA CYS A 13 26.20 9.72 -11.61
C CYS A 13 25.87 9.93 -13.10
N TRP A 14 24.69 9.46 -13.51
CA TRP A 14 24.12 9.84 -14.80
C TRP A 14 23.54 11.25 -14.67
N PRO A 15 23.84 12.18 -15.58
CA PRO A 15 23.19 13.48 -15.57
C PRO A 15 21.69 13.27 -15.80
N MET A 16 20.85 13.81 -14.89
CA MET A 16 19.41 13.91 -15.12
C MET A 16 19.21 14.79 -16.36
N ALA A 17 18.86 14.16 -17.46
CA ALA A 17 18.37 14.88 -18.63
C ALA A 17 17.08 15.59 -18.22
N ALA A 18 17.08 16.91 -18.32
CA ALA A 18 15.90 17.76 -18.19
C ALA A 18 14.77 17.17 -19.05
N GLY A 19 13.61 16.93 -18.44
CA GLY A 19 12.50 16.23 -19.05
C GLY A 19 12.11 16.82 -20.41
N ALA A 20 12.35 16.04 -21.44
CA ALA A 20 11.67 16.26 -22.71
C ALA A 20 10.20 15.95 -22.46
N GLN A 21 9.34 16.98 -22.46
CA GLN A 21 7.89 16.84 -22.52
C GLN A 21 7.57 15.78 -23.58
N SER A 22 6.75 14.79 -23.23
CA SER A 22 6.31 13.78 -24.19
C SER A 22 5.76 14.50 -25.42
N SER A 23 6.46 14.40 -26.53
CA SER A 23 6.07 15.03 -27.81
C SER A 23 4.96 14.23 -28.52
N ASP A 24 4.38 13.20 -27.88
CA ASP A 24 3.30 12.42 -28.47
C ASP A 24 1.98 13.23 -28.46
N PRO A 25 1.52 13.70 -29.63
CA PRO A 25 0.26 14.47 -29.73
C PRO A 25 -0.96 13.66 -29.27
N LYS A 26 -0.88 12.33 -29.33
CA LYS A 26 -1.98 11.43 -28.90
C LYS A 26 -2.06 11.39 -27.37
N PHE A 27 -0.92 11.30 -26.69
CA PHE A 27 -0.88 11.37 -25.22
C PHE A 27 -1.37 12.74 -24.72
N ALA A 28 -0.91 13.83 -25.34
CA ALA A 28 -1.39 15.17 -25.01
C ALA A 28 -2.92 15.33 -25.23
N ALA A 29 -3.46 14.77 -26.33
CA ALA A 29 -4.90 14.78 -26.58
C ALA A 29 -5.65 13.95 -25.53
N TRP A 30 -5.11 12.81 -25.11
CA TRP A 30 -5.68 11.97 -24.08
C TRP A 30 -5.68 12.68 -22.71
N LEU A 31 -4.60 13.40 -22.36
CA LEU A 31 -4.53 14.20 -21.12
C LEU A 31 -5.58 15.33 -21.11
N ARG A 32 -5.92 15.94 -22.26
CA ARG A 32 -7.06 16.89 -22.33
C ARG A 32 -8.38 16.21 -21.95
N GLY A 33 -8.57 14.96 -22.34
CA GLY A 33 -9.72 14.14 -21.92
C GLY A 33 -9.72 13.83 -20.42
N VAL A 34 -8.54 13.56 -19.83
CA VAL A 34 -8.38 13.43 -18.36
C VAL A 34 -8.76 14.73 -17.67
N ARG A 35 -8.25 15.87 -18.14
CA ARG A 35 -8.55 17.19 -17.59
C ARG A 35 -10.05 17.48 -17.57
N ALA A 36 -10.75 17.22 -18.67
CA ALA A 36 -12.20 17.43 -18.77
C ALA A 36 -12.99 16.57 -17.76
N GLU A 37 -12.57 15.32 -17.56
CA GLU A 37 -13.18 14.41 -16.58
C GLU A 37 -12.89 14.82 -15.15
N ALA A 38 -11.66 15.21 -14.86
CA ALA A 38 -11.25 15.67 -13.52
C ALA A 38 -11.98 16.94 -13.10
N LEU A 39 -12.16 17.92 -14.03
CA LEU A 39 -12.99 19.11 -13.77
C LEU A 39 -14.43 18.73 -13.40
N LYS A 40 -15.06 17.79 -14.11
CA LYS A 40 -16.40 17.28 -13.80
C LYS A 40 -16.45 16.58 -12.43
N SER A 41 -15.31 16.04 -11.97
CA SER A 41 -15.15 15.38 -10.68
C SER A 41 -14.80 16.37 -9.54
N GLY A 42 -14.81 17.68 -9.81
CA GLY A 42 -14.60 18.73 -8.80
C GLY A 42 -13.13 19.07 -8.53
N VAL A 43 -12.20 18.66 -9.38
CA VAL A 43 -10.79 19.06 -9.28
C VAL A 43 -10.66 20.49 -9.80
N ASP A 44 -9.98 21.38 -9.09
CA ASP A 44 -9.81 22.77 -9.51
C ASP A 44 -8.88 22.90 -10.74
N ALA A 45 -9.14 23.93 -11.54
CA ALA A 45 -8.43 24.13 -12.81
C ALA A 45 -6.94 24.43 -12.60
N GLY A 46 -6.58 25.17 -11.54
CA GLY A 46 -5.19 25.52 -11.25
C GLY A 46 -4.36 24.29 -10.90
N THR A 47 -4.87 23.40 -10.07
CA THR A 47 -4.24 22.10 -9.77
C THR A 47 -4.04 21.28 -11.04
N LEU A 48 -5.06 21.24 -11.93
CA LEU A 48 -4.96 20.47 -13.18
C LEU A 48 -3.91 21.06 -14.12
N ASP A 49 -3.87 22.37 -14.28
CA ASP A 49 -2.92 23.04 -15.16
C ASP A 49 -1.49 22.87 -14.65
N ALA A 50 -1.26 23.02 -13.34
CA ALA A 50 0.05 22.78 -12.73
C ALA A 50 0.47 21.30 -12.85
N THR A 51 -0.44 20.36 -12.57
CA THR A 51 -0.10 18.92 -12.53
C THR A 51 0.06 18.33 -13.92
N LEU A 52 -0.92 18.55 -14.82
CA LEU A 52 -0.95 17.86 -16.12
C LEU A 52 0.06 18.41 -17.13
N SER A 53 0.59 19.63 -16.92
CA SER A 53 1.68 20.18 -17.71
C SER A 53 3.01 19.45 -17.53
N GLU A 54 3.18 18.77 -16.38
CA GLU A 54 4.41 18.05 -16.03
C GLU A 54 4.30 16.54 -16.29
N VAL A 55 3.10 16.03 -16.65
CA VAL A 55 2.90 14.59 -16.84
C VAL A 55 3.55 14.10 -18.12
N VAL A 56 4.51 13.20 -17.95
CA VAL A 56 5.15 12.43 -19.02
C VAL A 56 4.95 10.94 -18.78
N GLU A 57 4.99 10.15 -19.86
CA GLU A 57 4.98 8.69 -19.71
C GLU A 57 6.29 8.21 -19.09
N ILE A 58 6.16 7.21 -18.19
CA ILE A 58 7.30 6.57 -17.52
C ILE A 58 7.50 5.18 -18.11
N PRO A 59 8.43 4.96 -19.06
CA PRO A 59 8.64 3.64 -19.70
C PRO A 59 8.87 2.51 -18.71
N ARG A 60 9.58 2.81 -17.62
CA ARG A 60 9.85 1.83 -16.55
C ARG A 60 8.59 1.29 -15.89
N VAL A 61 7.52 2.08 -15.81
CA VAL A 61 6.21 1.63 -15.30
C VAL A 61 5.63 0.55 -16.19
N LEU A 62 5.75 0.70 -17.53
CA LEU A 62 5.26 -0.31 -18.49
C LEU A 62 6.08 -1.59 -18.44
N GLU A 63 7.39 -1.49 -18.27
CA GLU A 63 8.25 -2.66 -18.08
C GLU A 63 7.81 -3.46 -16.84
N LEU A 64 7.60 -2.78 -15.71
CA LEU A 64 7.17 -3.41 -14.46
C LEU A 64 5.77 -4.01 -14.59
N ALA A 65 4.86 -3.33 -15.29
CA ALA A 65 3.51 -3.82 -15.52
C ALA A 65 3.47 -5.10 -16.38
N ARG A 66 4.36 -5.22 -17.38
CA ARG A 66 4.47 -6.40 -18.25
C ARG A 66 5.19 -7.56 -17.59
N ASN A 67 6.16 -7.26 -16.73
CA ASN A 67 7.04 -8.23 -16.06
C ASN A 67 6.57 -8.55 -14.64
N GLN A 68 5.26 -8.51 -14.37
CA GLN A 68 4.74 -9.05 -13.11
C GLN A 68 5.02 -10.55 -13.11
N PRO A 69 5.94 -11.06 -12.24
CA PRO A 69 6.10 -12.49 -12.10
C PRO A 69 4.75 -13.02 -11.61
N GLU A 70 4.17 -13.97 -12.34
CA GLU A 70 3.12 -14.81 -11.77
C GLU A 70 3.71 -15.40 -10.49
N PHE A 71 3.18 -14.98 -9.34
CA PHE A 71 3.71 -15.38 -8.03
C PHE A 71 3.46 -16.89 -7.83
N LYS A 72 4.40 -17.72 -8.29
CA LYS A 72 4.51 -19.14 -7.92
C LYS A 72 5.33 -19.32 -6.63
N MET A 73 5.21 -18.38 -5.70
CA MET A 73 5.91 -18.48 -4.43
C MET A 73 5.13 -19.39 -3.49
N THR A 74 5.81 -20.33 -2.83
CA THR A 74 5.19 -21.12 -1.77
C THR A 74 4.85 -20.24 -0.57
N PHE A 75 3.87 -20.68 0.23
CA PHE A 75 3.48 -19.93 1.44
C PHE A 75 4.63 -19.76 2.43
N ASP A 76 5.42 -20.81 2.63
CA ASP A 76 6.57 -20.77 3.55
C ASP A 76 7.59 -19.73 3.09
N ARG A 77 7.92 -19.73 1.80
CA ARG A 77 8.84 -18.73 1.24
C ARG A 77 8.29 -17.31 1.36
N TYR A 78 6.99 -17.13 1.17
CA TYR A 78 6.33 -15.86 1.37
C TYR A 78 6.45 -15.39 2.82
N LEU A 79 6.19 -16.28 3.80
CA LEU A 79 6.31 -15.95 5.21
C LEU A 79 7.74 -15.61 5.62
N GLU A 80 8.74 -16.35 5.15
CA GLU A 80 10.16 -16.04 5.40
C GLU A 80 10.51 -14.60 5.01
N LEU A 81 9.98 -14.11 3.88
CA LEU A 81 10.24 -12.76 3.38
C LEU A 81 9.43 -11.69 4.13
N VAL A 82 8.16 -12.00 4.44
CA VAL A 82 7.20 -11.00 4.92
C VAL A 82 7.08 -11.00 6.45
N VAL A 83 7.33 -12.13 7.11
CA VAL A 83 7.29 -12.29 8.58
C VAL A 83 8.66 -12.67 9.13
N SER A 84 9.73 -12.07 8.57
CA SER A 84 11.11 -12.35 8.99
C SER A 84 11.36 -11.96 10.45
N THR A 85 12.34 -12.63 11.08
CA THR A 85 12.76 -12.31 12.46
C THR A 85 13.14 -10.84 12.62
N GLU A 86 13.81 -10.25 11.61
CA GLU A 86 14.16 -8.83 11.59
C GLU A 86 12.90 -7.94 11.62
N ARG A 87 11.89 -8.25 10.77
CA ARG A 87 10.64 -7.47 10.74
C ARG A 87 9.85 -7.60 12.05
N VAL A 88 9.83 -8.78 12.67
CA VAL A 88 9.20 -9.00 13.98
C VAL A 88 9.91 -8.17 15.06
N SER A 89 11.22 -8.28 15.16
CA SER A 89 12.03 -7.53 16.16
C SER A 89 11.84 -6.02 16.01
N ARG A 90 11.95 -5.53 14.76
CA ARG A 90 11.71 -4.12 14.46
C ARG A 90 10.27 -3.69 14.77
N GLY A 91 9.30 -4.56 14.47
CA GLY A 91 7.89 -4.31 14.77
C GLY A 91 7.61 -4.16 16.24
N ARG A 92 8.21 -4.99 17.08
CA ARG A 92 8.11 -4.88 18.55
C ARG A 92 8.67 -3.55 19.05
N ALA A 93 9.87 -3.19 18.60
CA ALA A 93 10.52 -1.94 19.00
C ALA A 93 9.69 -0.71 18.59
N LEU A 94 9.22 -0.68 17.32
CA LEU A 94 8.44 0.44 16.80
C LEU A 94 7.01 0.48 17.36
N LEU A 95 6.40 -0.67 17.69
CA LEU A 95 5.14 -0.70 18.42
C LEU A 95 5.32 -0.11 19.83
N ALA A 96 6.40 -0.45 20.54
CA ALA A 96 6.68 0.11 21.86
C ALA A 96 6.90 1.63 21.79
N GLU A 97 7.71 2.10 20.83
CA GLU A 97 7.97 3.53 20.59
C GLU A 97 6.70 4.33 20.29
N ASN A 98 5.83 3.78 19.45
CA ASN A 98 4.63 4.49 18.97
C ASN A 98 3.35 4.04 19.69
N ARG A 99 3.47 3.28 20.80
CA ARG A 99 2.34 2.66 21.50
C ARG A 99 1.21 3.65 21.79
N ALA A 100 1.51 4.74 22.46
CA ALA A 100 0.50 5.72 22.85
C ALA A 100 -0.23 6.31 21.64
N LEU A 101 0.49 6.55 20.53
CA LEU A 101 -0.09 7.11 19.33
C LEU A 101 -0.97 6.08 18.60
N ILE A 102 -0.53 4.85 18.50
CA ILE A 102 -1.34 3.78 17.88
C ILE A 102 -2.59 3.50 18.73
N ASP A 103 -2.43 3.38 20.05
CA ASP A 103 -3.51 3.08 20.98
C ASP A 103 -4.61 4.16 20.95
N ARG A 104 -4.24 5.43 20.72
CA ARG A 104 -5.19 6.55 20.55
C ARG A 104 -6.29 6.24 19.51
N PHE A 105 -5.93 5.56 18.43
CA PHE A 105 -6.86 5.22 17.35
C PHE A 105 -7.36 3.77 17.43
N ALA A 106 -6.47 2.83 17.72
CA ALA A 106 -6.75 1.40 17.65
C ALA A 106 -7.65 0.92 18.79
N VAL A 107 -7.40 1.38 20.02
CA VAL A 107 -8.14 0.94 21.21
C VAL A 107 -9.64 1.28 21.12
N PRO A 108 -10.04 2.53 20.79
CA PRO A 108 -11.46 2.85 20.64
C PRO A 108 -12.15 2.09 19.50
N ALA A 109 -11.39 1.64 18.50
CA ALA A 109 -11.90 0.81 17.41
C ALA A 109 -11.92 -0.69 17.73
N GLY A 110 -11.39 -1.11 18.87
CA GLY A 110 -11.25 -2.51 19.29
C GLY A 110 -10.32 -3.30 18.37
N ILE A 111 -9.30 -2.64 17.82
CA ILE A 111 -8.28 -3.22 16.95
C ILE A 111 -7.00 -3.39 17.77
N PRO A 112 -6.37 -4.58 17.78
CA PRO A 112 -5.06 -4.72 18.44
C PRO A 112 -4.02 -3.80 17.81
N SER A 113 -3.29 -3.05 18.64
CA SER A 113 -2.24 -2.14 18.18
C SER A 113 -1.16 -2.85 17.38
N SER A 114 -0.91 -4.12 17.70
CA SER A 114 -0.03 -5.00 16.91
C SER A 114 -0.53 -5.25 15.50
N THR A 115 -1.86 -5.26 15.26
CA THR A 115 -2.42 -5.42 13.91
C THR A 115 -2.18 -4.16 13.06
N VAL A 116 -2.30 -2.98 13.65
CA VAL A 116 -1.96 -1.72 12.98
C VAL A 116 -0.48 -1.68 12.63
N ALA A 117 0.39 -2.06 13.59
CA ALA A 117 1.83 -2.14 13.37
C ALA A 117 2.21 -3.21 12.32
N ALA A 118 1.52 -4.35 12.29
CA ALA A 118 1.75 -5.39 11.30
C ALA A 118 1.43 -4.93 9.87
N LEU A 119 0.29 -4.26 9.66
CA LEU A 119 -0.04 -3.67 8.37
C LEU A 119 1.00 -2.62 7.95
N TRP A 120 1.35 -1.68 8.85
CA TRP A 120 2.40 -0.70 8.59
C TRP A 120 3.73 -1.36 8.21
N GLY A 121 4.09 -2.45 8.91
CA GLY A 121 5.31 -3.21 8.62
C GLY A 121 5.31 -3.93 7.28
N ILE A 122 4.19 -4.55 6.91
CA ILE A 122 4.08 -5.30 5.64
C ILE A 122 4.02 -4.34 4.45
N GLU A 123 3.23 -3.27 4.55
CA GLU A 123 3.00 -2.35 3.44
C GLU A 123 4.22 -1.51 3.09
N SER A 124 4.89 -0.93 4.08
CA SER A 124 5.94 0.04 3.84
C SER A 124 7.24 -0.23 4.58
N ASN A 125 7.40 -1.44 5.16
CA ASN A 125 8.50 -1.75 6.06
C ASN A 125 8.65 -0.67 7.15
N TYR A 126 7.54 -0.38 7.82
CA TYR A 126 7.44 0.65 8.87
C TYR A 126 7.84 2.05 8.35
N GLY A 127 7.32 2.43 7.21
CA GLY A 127 7.51 3.76 6.63
C GLY A 127 8.83 3.98 5.91
N THR A 128 9.67 2.93 5.71
CA THR A 128 10.97 3.09 5.05
C THR A 128 10.95 2.76 3.56
N ARG A 129 9.85 2.20 3.05
CA ARG A 129 9.68 1.83 1.64
C ARG A 129 8.32 2.32 1.15
N LEU A 130 8.30 3.52 0.58
CA LEU A 130 7.06 4.17 0.11
C LEU A 130 6.87 4.02 -1.40
N GLY A 131 7.94 3.67 -2.12
CA GLY A 131 8.04 3.75 -3.58
C GLY A 131 8.57 5.11 -4.04
N ASP A 132 9.19 5.10 -5.22
CA ASP A 132 9.94 6.27 -5.75
C ASP A 132 9.25 6.89 -6.97
N PHE A 133 8.14 6.32 -7.44
CA PHE A 133 7.43 6.83 -8.60
C PHE A 133 6.52 8.00 -8.22
N GLU A 134 6.50 9.02 -9.05
CA GLU A 134 5.45 10.02 -9.00
C GLU A 134 4.13 9.39 -9.42
N VAL A 135 3.13 9.47 -8.53
CA VAL A 135 1.89 8.68 -8.67
C VAL A 135 1.09 9.11 -9.90
N VAL A 136 0.97 10.42 -10.16
CA VAL A 136 0.16 10.92 -11.29
C VAL A 136 0.74 10.48 -12.63
N PRO A 137 2.04 10.69 -12.93
CA PRO A 137 2.64 10.18 -14.17
C PRO A 137 2.57 8.65 -14.30
N ALA A 138 2.78 7.90 -13.21
CA ALA A 138 2.69 6.45 -13.22
C ALA A 138 1.29 5.95 -13.60
N LEU A 139 0.25 6.52 -12.97
CA LEU A 139 -1.15 6.18 -13.26
C LEU A 139 -1.57 6.61 -14.66
N ALA A 140 -1.11 7.78 -15.13
CA ALA A 140 -1.36 8.25 -16.50
C ALA A 140 -0.75 7.29 -17.52
N THR A 141 0.50 6.86 -17.29
CA THR A 141 1.20 5.89 -18.14
C THR A 141 0.42 4.58 -18.27
N LEU A 142 -0.02 4.01 -17.15
CA LEU A 142 -0.77 2.75 -17.13
C LEU A 142 -2.14 2.88 -17.83
N ALA A 143 -2.86 3.96 -17.52
CA ALA A 143 -4.19 4.20 -18.08
C ALA A 143 -4.15 4.45 -19.60
N TYR A 144 -3.18 5.23 -20.07
CA TYR A 144 -3.02 5.55 -21.48
C TYR A 144 -2.65 4.31 -22.32
N ASN A 145 -1.72 3.50 -21.82
CA ASN A 145 -1.21 2.32 -22.52
C ASN A 145 -2.13 1.08 -22.42
N GLY A 146 -3.35 1.23 -21.90
CA GLY A 146 -4.36 0.18 -21.93
C GLY A 146 -4.26 -0.85 -20.80
N PHE A 147 -3.26 -0.76 -19.93
CA PHE A 147 -3.12 -1.68 -18.81
C PHE A 147 -4.20 -1.42 -17.76
N ARG A 148 -5.24 -2.29 -17.72
CA ARG A 148 -6.42 -2.08 -16.87
C ARG A 148 -6.93 -0.62 -16.96
N ALA A 149 -7.01 -0.07 -18.16
CA ALA A 149 -7.15 1.35 -18.44
C ALA A 149 -8.25 2.05 -17.64
N LYS A 150 -9.44 1.45 -17.53
CA LYS A 150 -10.57 2.00 -16.76
C LYS A 150 -10.21 2.14 -15.28
N PHE A 151 -9.57 1.12 -14.69
CA PHE A 151 -9.17 1.12 -13.29
C PHE A 151 -8.14 2.21 -13.02
N PHE A 152 -7.04 2.25 -13.81
CA PHE A 152 -5.97 3.23 -13.58
C PHE A 152 -6.41 4.66 -13.90
N ARG A 153 -7.33 4.84 -14.86
CA ARG A 153 -7.94 6.15 -15.10
C ARG A 153 -8.75 6.64 -13.89
N GLN A 154 -9.51 5.77 -13.26
CA GLN A 154 -10.22 6.10 -12.02
C GLN A 154 -9.24 6.47 -10.89
N GLN A 155 -8.14 5.72 -10.75
CA GLN A 155 -7.11 6.06 -9.77
C GLN A 155 -6.44 7.41 -10.08
N LEU A 156 -6.18 7.71 -11.35
CA LEU A 156 -5.62 9.00 -11.77
C LEU A 156 -6.54 10.18 -11.40
N ILE A 157 -7.83 10.08 -11.68
CA ILE A 157 -8.80 11.13 -11.28
C ILE A 157 -8.81 11.30 -9.75
N ALA A 158 -8.81 10.21 -8.99
CA ALA A 158 -8.75 10.24 -7.54
C ALA A 158 -7.43 10.87 -7.02
N ALA A 159 -6.28 10.61 -7.66
CA ALA A 159 -5.01 11.25 -7.32
C ALA A 159 -5.04 12.77 -7.55
N LEU A 160 -5.64 13.22 -8.65
CA LEU A 160 -5.85 14.65 -8.92
C LEU A 160 -6.78 15.31 -7.89
N GLN A 161 -7.82 14.61 -7.42
CA GLN A 161 -8.67 15.11 -6.32
C GLN A 161 -7.89 15.25 -5.02
N ILE A 162 -7.01 14.30 -4.67
CA ILE A 162 -6.17 14.37 -3.47
C ILE A 162 -5.25 15.59 -3.51
N LEU A 163 -4.65 15.88 -4.67
CA LEU A 163 -3.83 17.08 -4.87
C LEU A 163 -4.65 18.35 -4.72
N SER A 164 -5.82 18.42 -5.35
CA SER A 164 -6.74 19.55 -5.31
C SER A 164 -7.25 19.85 -3.88
N GLN A 165 -7.39 18.80 -3.06
CA GLN A 165 -7.76 18.92 -1.65
C GLN A 165 -6.58 19.36 -0.75
N GLY A 166 -5.38 19.50 -1.28
CA GLY A 166 -4.22 20.01 -0.55
C GLY A 166 -3.60 19.03 0.45
N HIS A 167 -3.94 17.73 0.37
CA HIS A 167 -3.41 16.73 1.32
C HIS A 167 -1.92 16.47 1.15
N VAL A 168 -1.40 16.64 -0.06
CA VAL A 168 0.01 16.42 -0.42
C VAL A 168 0.37 17.29 -1.62
N GLY A 169 1.63 17.72 -1.72
CA GLY A 169 2.13 18.40 -2.92
C GLY A 169 2.43 17.43 -4.06
N LEU A 170 2.43 17.92 -5.31
CA LEU A 170 2.62 17.11 -6.51
C LEU A 170 3.85 16.19 -6.43
N HIS A 171 5.03 16.76 -6.19
CA HIS A 171 6.28 15.99 -6.15
C HIS A 171 6.46 15.14 -4.88
N ALA A 172 5.69 15.44 -3.82
CA ALA A 172 5.64 14.64 -2.61
C ALA A 172 4.68 13.45 -2.72
N MET A 173 3.76 13.46 -3.70
CA MET A 173 2.85 12.34 -3.98
C MET A 173 3.60 11.19 -4.66
N LYS A 174 4.46 10.52 -3.88
CA LYS A 174 5.22 9.35 -4.33
C LYS A 174 4.59 8.05 -3.86
N GLY A 175 4.85 6.98 -4.62
CA GLY A 175 4.32 5.67 -4.32
C GLY A 175 4.93 4.57 -5.19
N SER A 176 4.26 3.42 -5.24
CA SER A 176 4.64 2.32 -6.12
C SER A 176 4.38 2.66 -7.59
N TRP A 177 4.99 1.90 -8.50
CA TRP A 177 4.73 2.03 -9.95
C TRP A 177 3.25 1.85 -10.33
N ALA A 178 2.45 1.20 -9.48
CA ALA A 178 1.02 0.98 -9.66
C ALA A 178 0.13 1.96 -8.86
N GLY A 179 0.72 3.00 -8.26
CA GLY A 179 0.00 4.08 -7.60
C GLY A 179 -0.42 3.80 -6.16
N ALA A 180 0.18 2.81 -5.48
CA ALA A 180 0.00 2.64 -4.03
C ALA A 180 0.87 3.68 -3.30
N MET A 181 0.28 4.42 -2.35
CA MET A 181 0.81 5.67 -1.81
C MET A 181 1.12 5.61 -0.32
N GLY A 182 2.21 6.29 0.06
CA GLY A 182 2.55 6.56 1.45
C GLY A 182 2.81 5.31 2.29
N GLN A 183 2.80 5.47 3.61
CA GLN A 183 3.11 4.37 4.53
C GLN A 183 1.99 3.32 4.62
N CYS A 184 0.76 3.68 4.24
CA CYS A 184 -0.37 2.76 4.17
C CYS A 184 -0.45 2.01 2.84
N GLN A 185 0.32 2.38 1.83
CA GLN A 185 0.21 1.88 0.46
C GLN A 185 -1.23 1.89 -0.07
N PHE A 186 -1.98 2.95 0.25
CA PHE A 186 -3.33 3.15 -0.29
C PHE A 186 -3.28 3.55 -1.75
N ILE A 187 -4.08 2.89 -2.60
CA ILE A 187 -4.38 3.44 -3.92
C ILE A 187 -5.25 4.70 -3.77
N PRO A 188 -5.24 5.63 -4.73
CA PRO A 188 -5.94 6.93 -4.58
C PRO A 188 -7.41 6.83 -4.16
N THR A 189 -8.18 5.90 -4.72
CA THR A 189 -9.58 5.69 -4.30
C THR A 189 -9.70 5.20 -2.86
N SER A 190 -8.77 4.38 -2.37
CA SER A 190 -8.72 3.96 -0.97
C SER A 190 -8.35 5.13 -0.06
N PHE A 191 -7.43 6.00 -0.49
CA PHE A 191 -7.11 7.22 0.23
C PHE A 191 -8.37 8.10 0.43
N LEU A 192 -9.07 8.42 -0.65
CA LEU A 192 -10.29 9.25 -0.56
C LEU A 192 -11.36 8.62 0.34
N ALA A 193 -11.47 7.29 0.33
CA ALA A 193 -12.46 6.58 1.13
C ALA A 193 -12.08 6.43 2.60
N TYR A 194 -10.80 6.24 2.92
CA TYR A 194 -10.37 5.73 4.23
C TYR A 194 -9.29 6.55 4.93
N ALA A 195 -8.53 7.39 4.24
CA ALA A 195 -7.52 8.21 4.89
C ALA A 195 -8.17 9.16 5.91
N ALA A 196 -7.52 9.30 7.05
CA ALA A 196 -7.99 10.09 8.18
C ALA A 196 -6.89 11.10 8.61
N ASP A 197 -7.33 12.27 9.01
CA ASP A 197 -6.54 13.29 9.68
C ASP A 197 -6.46 12.90 11.17
N GLY A 198 -5.30 12.47 11.61
CA GLY A 198 -5.10 11.92 12.95
C GLY A 198 -4.67 12.96 13.98
N ASP A 199 -4.06 14.06 13.58
CA ASP A 199 -3.65 15.16 14.47
C ASP A 199 -4.54 16.38 14.39
N GLY A 200 -5.45 16.44 13.40
CA GLY A 200 -6.45 17.51 13.29
C GLY A 200 -5.93 18.77 12.59
N ASP A 201 -4.88 18.66 11.78
CA ASP A 201 -4.29 19.78 11.03
C ASP A 201 -5.05 20.11 9.73
N GLY A 202 -6.10 19.36 9.39
CA GLY A 202 -6.91 19.50 8.17
C GLY A 202 -6.37 18.74 6.97
N ARG A 203 -5.26 18.01 7.11
CA ARG A 203 -4.62 17.23 6.06
C ARG A 203 -4.68 15.74 6.38
N LYS A 204 -4.40 14.91 5.41
CA LYS A 204 -4.31 13.45 5.57
C LYS A 204 -2.95 13.00 5.01
N ASP A 205 -1.89 13.32 5.74
CA ASP A 205 -0.52 13.02 5.32
C ASP A 205 -0.11 11.59 5.69
N ILE A 206 -0.45 10.65 4.84
CA ILE A 206 -0.03 9.24 5.01
C ILE A 206 1.44 9.00 4.61
N TRP A 207 2.18 10.02 4.16
CA TRP A 207 3.59 9.90 3.75
C TRP A 207 4.54 10.18 4.91
N THR A 208 4.32 11.24 5.65
CA THR A 208 5.25 11.71 6.68
C THR A 208 4.66 11.76 8.09
N ASN A 209 3.33 11.86 8.24
CA ASN A 209 2.65 12.01 9.52
C ASN A 209 2.18 10.66 10.08
N LYS A 210 2.84 10.15 11.14
CA LYS A 210 2.47 8.88 11.78
C LYS A 210 1.07 8.90 12.39
N ALA A 211 0.56 10.04 12.84
CA ALA A 211 -0.81 10.13 13.37
C ALA A 211 -1.84 9.80 12.27
N ASP A 212 -1.65 10.38 11.09
CA ASP A 212 -2.52 10.13 9.93
C ASP A 212 -2.39 8.70 9.42
N VAL A 213 -1.18 8.15 9.43
CA VAL A 213 -0.92 6.76 9.05
C VAL A 213 -1.72 5.81 9.94
N PHE A 214 -1.59 5.93 11.26
CA PHE A 214 -2.25 5.00 12.18
C PHE A 214 -3.76 5.24 12.26
N ALA A 215 -4.21 6.49 12.19
CA ALA A 215 -5.61 6.83 12.06
C ALA A 215 -6.22 6.23 10.77
N SER A 216 -5.51 6.32 9.65
CA SER A 216 -5.96 5.81 8.35
C SER A 216 -6.04 4.29 8.32
N ILE A 217 -5.03 3.57 8.83
CA ILE A 217 -5.04 2.10 8.93
C ILE A 217 -6.21 1.65 9.80
N THR A 218 -6.39 2.28 10.95
CA THR A 218 -7.47 1.97 11.88
C THR A 218 -8.84 2.25 11.27
N ASN A 219 -9.01 3.42 10.65
CA ASN A 219 -10.27 3.80 9.99
C ASN A 219 -10.63 2.83 8.86
N TYR A 220 -9.64 2.41 8.07
CA TYR A 220 -9.86 1.39 7.04
C TYR A 220 -10.45 0.12 7.65
N LEU A 221 -9.74 -0.51 8.58
CA LEU A 221 -10.17 -1.79 9.20
C LEU A 221 -11.57 -1.66 9.83
N ARG A 222 -11.83 -0.56 10.56
CA ARG A 222 -13.13 -0.28 11.16
C ARG A 222 -14.24 -0.22 10.09
N ARG A 223 -14.01 0.53 9.01
CA ARG A 223 -15.03 0.76 7.96
C ARG A 223 -15.28 -0.47 7.09
N VAL A 224 -14.31 -1.37 6.96
CA VAL A 224 -14.50 -2.64 6.25
C VAL A 224 -15.07 -3.75 7.14
N GLY A 225 -15.39 -3.45 8.40
CA GLY A 225 -16.16 -4.33 9.27
C GLY A 225 -15.35 -5.13 10.28
N TRP A 226 -14.21 -4.59 10.74
CA TRP A 226 -13.51 -5.17 11.89
C TRP A 226 -14.44 -5.34 13.09
N LYS A 227 -14.38 -6.49 13.74
CA LYS A 227 -15.18 -6.85 14.91
C LYS A 227 -14.33 -6.75 16.17
N PRO A 228 -14.63 -5.81 17.09
CA PRO A 228 -13.95 -5.71 18.39
C PRO A 228 -14.01 -7.03 19.16
N GLY A 229 -12.93 -7.36 19.87
CA GLY A 229 -12.84 -8.57 20.70
C GLY A 229 -12.69 -9.89 19.95
N LEU A 230 -12.80 -9.89 18.62
CA LEU A 230 -12.59 -11.08 17.80
C LEU A 230 -11.14 -11.11 17.27
N ARG A 231 -10.44 -12.24 17.42
CA ARG A 231 -9.14 -12.45 16.79
C ARG A 231 -9.28 -12.56 15.27
N TRP A 232 -8.20 -12.38 14.51
CA TRP A 232 -8.19 -12.60 13.06
C TRP A 232 -8.36 -14.10 12.72
N GLY A 233 -7.84 -14.98 13.56
CA GLY A 233 -7.83 -16.43 13.41
C GLY A 233 -6.86 -17.09 14.37
N GLN A 234 -6.60 -18.36 14.13
CA GLN A 234 -5.60 -19.16 14.85
C GLN A 234 -5.12 -20.30 13.97
N GLU A 235 -3.88 -20.73 14.16
CA GLU A 235 -3.39 -21.96 13.58
C GLU A 235 -4.08 -23.17 14.22
N VAL A 236 -4.39 -24.18 13.41
CA VAL A 236 -5.04 -25.42 13.85
C VAL A 236 -4.29 -26.61 13.23
N PRO A 237 -4.41 -27.81 13.80
CA PRO A 237 -3.77 -28.99 13.23
C PRO A 237 -4.10 -29.18 11.75
N PRO A 238 -3.15 -29.67 10.92
CA PRO A 238 -3.43 -30.08 9.56
C PRO A 238 -4.62 -31.04 9.50
N GLY A 239 -5.48 -30.93 8.50
CA GLY A 239 -6.66 -31.77 8.37
C GLY A 239 -7.87 -31.36 9.22
N THR A 240 -7.75 -30.36 10.11
CA THR A 240 -8.91 -29.85 10.90
C THR A 240 -10.08 -29.51 9.97
N PRO A 241 -11.28 -30.12 10.13
CA PRO A 241 -12.42 -29.80 9.31
C PRO A 241 -12.96 -28.39 9.64
N ALA A 242 -13.54 -27.73 8.66
CA ALA A 242 -14.30 -26.51 8.92
C ALA A 242 -15.62 -26.88 9.58
N GLY A 243 -15.92 -26.31 10.74
CA GLY A 243 -17.25 -26.39 11.35
C GLY A 243 -18.28 -25.57 10.56
N GLN A 244 -19.57 -25.73 10.94
CA GLN A 244 -20.65 -24.98 10.31
C GLN A 244 -20.40 -23.46 10.43
N GLY A 245 -20.40 -22.75 9.31
CA GLY A 245 -20.16 -21.31 9.26
C GLY A 245 -18.69 -20.88 9.47
N GLN A 246 -17.77 -21.82 9.65
CA GLN A 246 -16.34 -21.58 9.81
C GLN A 246 -15.59 -21.68 8.47
N ARG A 247 -14.48 -20.98 8.35
CA ARG A 247 -13.55 -21.10 7.22
C ARG A 247 -12.19 -21.54 7.73
N VAL A 248 -11.65 -22.60 7.13
CA VAL A 248 -10.25 -23.02 7.31
C VAL A 248 -9.48 -22.72 6.04
N VAL A 249 -8.41 -21.92 6.17
CA VAL A 249 -7.50 -21.58 5.08
C VAL A 249 -6.30 -22.51 5.12
N ARG A 250 -5.95 -23.12 3.99
CA ARG A 250 -4.80 -24.04 3.82
C ARG A 250 -3.90 -23.53 2.70
N PRO A 251 -3.00 -22.59 2.99
CA PRO A 251 -2.23 -21.91 1.97
C PRO A 251 -1.24 -22.80 1.22
N ALA A 252 -0.83 -23.93 1.83
CA ALA A 252 0.09 -24.90 1.24
C ALA A 252 -0.59 -26.26 0.91
N GLY A 253 -1.92 -26.26 0.76
CA GLY A 253 -2.69 -27.47 0.44
C GLY A 253 -3.11 -28.30 1.67
N ALA A 254 -3.68 -29.49 1.42
CA ALA A 254 -4.37 -30.28 2.44
C ALA A 254 -3.48 -30.70 3.62
N ASN A 255 -2.22 -31.00 3.37
CA ASN A 255 -1.25 -31.48 4.36
C ASN A 255 -0.38 -30.37 4.95
N GLY A 256 -0.55 -29.12 4.50
CA GLY A 256 0.18 -27.96 5.00
C GLY A 256 -0.46 -27.33 6.23
N PRO A 257 0.11 -26.19 6.69
CA PRO A 257 -0.44 -25.44 7.79
C PRO A 257 -1.91 -25.04 7.53
N ALA A 258 -2.72 -25.10 8.56
CA ALA A 258 -4.14 -24.80 8.50
C ALA A 258 -4.50 -23.71 9.51
N PHE A 259 -5.38 -22.79 9.11
CA PHE A 259 -5.77 -21.64 9.93
C PHE A 259 -7.29 -21.54 9.96
N LEU A 260 -7.85 -21.63 11.16
CA LEU A 260 -9.26 -21.31 11.41
C LEU A 260 -9.38 -19.79 11.46
N VAL A 261 -10.07 -19.20 10.48
CA VAL A 261 -10.15 -17.75 10.32
C VAL A 261 -11.53 -17.19 10.62
N THR A 262 -11.58 -15.92 10.97
CA THR A 262 -12.78 -15.21 11.44
C THR A 262 -13.21 -14.10 10.46
N ASP A 263 -14.21 -13.31 10.87
CA ASP A 263 -14.60 -12.11 10.11
C ASP A 263 -13.48 -11.04 10.09
N ASN A 264 -12.61 -10.99 11.09
CA ASN A 264 -11.48 -10.06 11.08
C ASN A 264 -10.41 -10.44 10.05
N PHE A 265 -10.26 -11.72 9.73
CA PHE A 265 -9.48 -12.13 8.56
C PHE A 265 -10.09 -11.60 7.26
N ARG A 266 -11.43 -11.60 7.13
CA ARG A 266 -12.11 -11.01 5.98
C ARG A 266 -11.90 -9.50 5.89
N ALA A 267 -11.84 -8.81 7.04
CA ALA A 267 -11.51 -7.38 7.07
C ALA A 267 -10.09 -7.12 6.51
N ILE A 268 -9.11 -7.96 6.86
CA ILE A 268 -7.75 -7.88 6.28
C ILE A 268 -7.76 -8.20 4.78
N LEU A 269 -8.53 -9.20 4.34
CA LEU A 269 -8.70 -9.53 2.91
C LEU A 269 -9.29 -8.38 2.09
N ARG A 270 -10.07 -7.46 2.70
CA ARG A 270 -10.55 -6.25 2.00
C ARG A 270 -9.41 -5.30 1.66
N TRP A 271 -8.35 -5.30 2.45
CA TRP A 271 -7.15 -4.52 2.17
C TRP A 271 -6.39 -5.09 0.95
N ASN A 272 -6.14 -6.39 0.98
CA ASN A 272 -5.51 -7.10 -0.13
C ASN A 272 -6.12 -8.50 -0.24
N GLN A 273 -6.69 -8.83 -1.39
CA GLN A 273 -7.43 -10.08 -1.63
C GLN A 273 -6.50 -11.31 -1.83
N SER A 274 -5.50 -11.43 -0.96
CA SER A 274 -4.59 -12.57 -0.91
C SER A 274 -4.67 -13.25 0.45
N ASP A 275 -4.97 -14.55 0.47
CA ASP A 275 -4.94 -15.33 1.71
C ASP A 275 -3.53 -15.30 2.33
N PHE A 276 -2.47 -15.32 1.52
CA PHE A 276 -1.08 -15.21 1.99
C PHE A 276 -0.83 -13.89 2.72
N PHE A 277 -1.30 -12.79 2.14
CA PHE A 277 -1.19 -11.48 2.75
C PHE A 277 -1.95 -11.42 4.09
N ALA A 278 -3.20 -11.86 4.10
CA ALA A 278 -4.02 -11.76 5.30
C ALA A 278 -3.51 -12.66 6.44
N LEU A 279 -3.01 -13.86 6.12
CA LEU A 279 -2.32 -14.73 7.08
C LEU A 279 -1.03 -14.09 7.60
N ALA A 280 -0.24 -13.49 6.72
CA ALA A 280 1.00 -12.82 7.14
C ALA A 280 0.75 -11.62 8.07
N VAL A 281 -0.29 -10.82 7.82
CA VAL A 281 -0.70 -9.73 8.72
C VAL A 281 -1.07 -10.29 10.09
N GLY A 282 -1.90 -11.33 10.14
CA GLY A 282 -2.31 -11.95 11.39
C GLY A 282 -1.14 -12.55 12.17
N LEU A 283 -0.30 -13.34 11.50
CA LEU A 283 0.87 -13.97 12.11
C LEU A 283 1.90 -12.94 12.58
N LEU A 284 2.16 -11.89 11.79
CA LEU A 284 3.04 -10.81 12.20
C LEU A 284 2.48 -10.05 13.40
N SER A 285 1.17 -9.77 13.41
CA SER A 285 0.47 -9.13 14.53
C SER A 285 0.65 -9.93 15.82
N ASP A 286 0.45 -11.25 15.78
CA ASP A 286 0.61 -12.12 16.94
C ASP A 286 2.07 -12.15 17.43
N LYS A 287 3.04 -12.24 16.49
CA LYS A 287 4.48 -12.22 16.84
C LYS A 287 4.97 -10.88 17.39
N ILE A 288 4.38 -9.76 16.96
CA ILE A 288 4.71 -8.43 17.49
C ILE A 288 4.13 -8.25 18.89
N ALA A 289 2.94 -8.81 19.16
CA ALA A 289 2.26 -8.70 20.46
C ALA A 289 2.92 -9.54 21.58
N ALA A 290 3.58 -10.65 21.23
CA ALA A 290 4.28 -11.55 22.14
C ALA A 290 5.64 -10.95 22.57
#